data_020fef1e3592624621e037ebfa32c85d
#
_entry.id   020fef1e3592624621e037ebfa32c85d
#
_cell.length_a   1.000
_cell.length_b   1.000
_cell.length_c   1.000
_cell.angle_alpha   90.00
_cell.angle_beta   90.00
_cell.angle_gamma   90.00
#
_symmetry.space_group_name_H-M   'P 1'
#
loop_
_entity.id
_entity.type
_entity.pdbx_description
1 polymer ?
#
loop_
_entity_poly.entity_id
_entity_poly.type
_entity_poly.pdbx_seq_one_letter_code
_entity_poly.pdbx_strand_id
1 'polypeptide(L)'
;PKPSSAASDVYKRQIYTSGTSGFPKGVMLSHGSILHNCEGAHEILGSELNNIDDVLFLSWLPLSHSYEHTLQFYNLYSGNQIYYAEGLDKLIQNLGEVRPHLMSAVPRFYESLLQKISLQMSKENKFKKKLFNDTITLGRKLYEFEKLSLRSKFYNRILSFLVRKKIGNRFGGRLVGLISGGAALNYDVGISLYSLGIPIYQGYGQTESGPVISVNYPKNNKIDTVGRLLPNTDVKISDEGEILVKGENVMNGYFKDPDATINAFSGEWLKTGDVGVFDKDDYLVITDRMKDIIVNSGGDNISPTKIETMLVMEPVINQAMVYGDGEKYLVAIIVIDKSFVNEMQPSKKIIDEALKRVNHQLSAIEKVKNYIIVDEEFTVENEMMTPSMKIKRYKVLEKYEGDL
;
A
#
# COMPACT_ATOMS: atom_id res chain seq x y z
N PRO A 1 7.98 -13.41 -31.31
CA PRO A 1 9.05 -12.59 -31.88
C PRO A 1 9.34 -11.43 -30.93
N LYS A 2 10.62 -11.22 -30.58
CA LYS A 2 11.01 -10.02 -29.83
C LYS A 2 10.60 -8.81 -30.69
N PRO A 3 9.93 -7.78 -30.12
CA PRO A 3 9.68 -6.55 -30.85
C PRO A 3 11.02 -5.99 -31.34
N SER A 4 11.04 -5.37 -32.52
CA SER A 4 12.25 -4.70 -32.99
C SER A 4 12.63 -3.62 -31.98
N SER A 5 13.92 -3.40 -31.73
CA SER A 5 14.41 -2.36 -30.82
C SER A 5 13.80 -0.99 -31.13
N ALA A 6 13.62 -0.67 -32.42
CA ALA A 6 12.97 0.57 -32.85
C ALA A 6 11.50 0.70 -32.42
N ALA A 7 10.77 -0.41 -32.25
CA ALA A 7 9.40 -0.35 -31.74
C ALA A 7 9.32 -0.28 -30.22
N SER A 8 10.34 -0.81 -29.50
CA SER A 8 10.42 -0.71 -28.05
C SER A 8 10.74 0.70 -27.56
N ASP A 9 11.46 1.50 -28.37
CA ASP A 9 11.92 2.84 -27.99
C ASP A 9 10.86 3.94 -28.20
N VAL A 10 9.76 3.64 -28.92
CA VAL A 10 8.65 4.59 -29.09
C VAL A 10 7.78 4.56 -27.84
N TYR A 11 7.52 5.73 -27.23
CA TYR A 11 6.60 5.78 -26.10
C TYR A 11 5.20 5.32 -26.55
N LYS A 12 4.65 4.40 -25.76
CA LYS A 12 3.32 3.82 -26.00
C LYS A 12 2.23 4.67 -25.37
N ARG A 13 2.50 5.20 -24.20
CA ARG A 13 1.52 5.88 -23.39
C ARG A 13 2.10 7.02 -22.59
N GLN A 14 1.28 8.04 -22.44
CA GLN A 14 1.51 9.14 -21.55
C GLN A 14 0.53 9.03 -20.38
N ILE A 15 1.06 8.89 -19.17
CA ILE A 15 0.28 8.83 -17.94
C ILE A 15 0.63 10.06 -17.10
N TYR A 16 -0.38 10.84 -16.74
CA TYR A 16 -0.18 11.98 -15.87
C TYR A 16 -0.06 11.55 -14.41
N THR A 17 1.00 11.99 -13.75
CA THR A 17 1.16 11.79 -12.31
C THR A 17 0.33 12.82 -11.57
N SER A 18 -0.29 12.40 -10.46
CA SER A 18 -1.10 13.30 -9.61
C SER A 18 -0.26 14.29 -8.80
N GLY A 19 1.03 14.43 -9.08
CA GLY A 19 2.02 15.31 -8.48
C GLY A 19 1.69 15.79 -7.06
N THR A 20 2.39 15.31 -6.07
CA THR A 20 2.28 15.84 -4.68
C THR A 20 2.83 17.27 -4.57
N SER A 21 3.49 17.76 -5.62
CA SER A 21 4.23 19.04 -5.63
C SER A 21 3.74 20.05 -6.67
N GLY A 22 2.50 19.94 -7.20
CA GLY A 22 2.00 20.93 -8.14
C GLY A 22 1.34 20.33 -9.40
N PHE A 23 1.68 20.87 -10.59
CA PHE A 23 1.05 20.47 -11.86
C PHE A 23 1.38 19.01 -12.23
N PRO A 24 0.38 18.24 -12.70
CA PRO A 24 0.59 16.89 -13.18
C PRO A 24 1.59 16.84 -14.34
N LYS A 25 2.55 15.90 -14.29
CA LYS A 25 3.52 15.68 -15.36
C LYS A 25 3.14 14.45 -16.18
N GLY A 26 3.23 14.57 -17.50
CA GLY A 26 2.94 13.47 -18.41
C GLY A 26 4.14 12.54 -18.55
N VAL A 27 4.12 11.39 -17.90
CA VAL A 27 5.18 10.38 -17.98
C VAL A 27 5.06 9.60 -19.28
N MET A 28 6.12 9.55 -20.07
CA MET A 28 6.16 8.83 -21.35
C MET A 28 6.73 7.41 -21.14
N LEU A 29 5.87 6.40 -21.29
CA LEU A 29 6.24 4.98 -21.16
C LEU A 29 6.38 4.34 -22.56
N SER A 30 7.47 3.63 -22.79
CA SER A 30 7.71 2.90 -24.03
C SER A 30 6.89 1.61 -24.10
N HIS A 31 6.83 0.98 -25.27
CA HIS A 31 6.32 -0.40 -25.38
C HIS A 31 7.19 -1.37 -24.57
N GLY A 32 8.52 -1.16 -24.58
CA GLY A 32 9.46 -1.98 -23.83
C GLY A 32 9.20 -1.92 -22.34
N SER A 33 8.95 -0.73 -21.77
CA SER A 33 8.67 -0.60 -20.33
C SER A 33 7.40 -1.35 -19.89
N ILE A 34 6.38 -1.38 -20.74
CA ILE A 34 5.14 -2.13 -20.46
C ILE A 34 5.40 -3.64 -20.54
N LEU A 35 6.09 -4.10 -21.62
CA LEU A 35 6.40 -5.51 -21.81
C LEU A 35 7.32 -6.04 -20.71
N HIS A 36 8.34 -5.28 -20.32
CA HIS A 36 9.24 -5.63 -19.22
C HIS A 36 8.45 -5.93 -17.92
N ASN A 37 7.48 -5.08 -17.58
CA ASN A 37 6.64 -5.31 -16.40
C ASN A 37 5.75 -6.56 -16.56
N CYS A 38 5.20 -6.81 -17.75
CA CYS A 38 4.38 -7.99 -18.03
C CYS A 38 5.20 -9.28 -17.93
N GLU A 39 6.39 -9.31 -18.54
CA GLU A 39 7.31 -10.44 -18.52
C GLU A 39 7.79 -10.73 -17.11
N GLY A 40 8.26 -9.70 -16.38
CA GLY A 40 8.72 -9.86 -15.00
C GLY A 40 7.62 -10.34 -14.06
N ALA A 41 6.40 -9.80 -14.18
CA ALA A 41 5.27 -10.26 -13.40
C ALA A 41 4.86 -11.71 -13.77
N HIS A 42 4.91 -12.07 -15.06
CA HIS A 42 4.60 -13.42 -15.52
C HIS A 42 5.63 -14.45 -15.03
N GLU A 43 6.92 -14.11 -15.02
CA GLU A 43 7.97 -14.97 -14.48
C GLU A 43 7.76 -15.26 -13.00
N ILE A 44 7.43 -14.22 -12.22
CA ILE A 44 7.25 -14.31 -10.76
C ILE A 44 5.96 -15.06 -10.39
N LEU A 45 4.83 -14.71 -11.01
CA LEU A 45 3.51 -15.25 -10.66
C LEU A 45 3.19 -16.55 -11.41
N GLY A 46 3.83 -16.80 -12.56
CA GLY A 46 3.54 -17.93 -13.42
C GLY A 46 3.64 -19.26 -12.70
N SER A 47 4.59 -19.44 -11.81
CA SER A 47 4.74 -20.69 -11.04
C SER A 47 3.52 -21.06 -10.20
N GLU A 48 2.71 -20.08 -9.78
CA GLU A 48 1.51 -20.28 -8.97
C GLU A 48 0.23 -20.32 -9.81
N LEU A 49 0.24 -19.68 -10.97
CA LEU A 49 -0.93 -19.53 -11.83
C LEU A 49 -0.98 -20.48 -13.02
N ASN A 50 0.19 -20.98 -13.47
CA ASN A 50 0.28 -21.85 -14.66
C ASN A 50 -0.50 -23.18 -14.56
N ASN A 51 -0.87 -23.59 -13.34
CA ASN A 51 -1.69 -24.80 -13.12
C ASN A 51 -3.18 -24.48 -12.96
N ILE A 52 -3.58 -23.23 -13.19
CA ILE A 52 -4.96 -22.79 -13.08
C ILE A 52 -5.47 -22.49 -14.49
N ASP A 53 -6.42 -23.30 -14.94
CA ASP A 53 -7.17 -22.97 -16.15
C ASP A 53 -8.05 -21.74 -15.86
N ASP A 54 -8.11 -20.79 -16.81
CA ASP A 54 -8.94 -19.58 -16.68
C ASP A 54 -8.67 -18.76 -15.41
N VAL A 55 -7.47 -18.22 -15.28
CA VAL A 55 -7.15 -17.27 -14.20
C VAL A 55 -8.07 -16.07 -14.29
N LEU A 56 -8.79 -15.76 -13.19
CA LEU A 56 -9.71 -14.63 -13.10
C LEU A 56 -9.08 -13.50 -12.31
N PHE A 57 -9.09 -12.32 -12.90
CA PHE A 57 -8.68 -11.06 -12.25
C PHE A 57 -9.89 -10.14 -12.05
N LEU A 58 -10.05 -9.58 -10.85
CA LEU A 58 -11.05 -8.56 -10.57
C LEU A 58 -10.40 -7.18 -10.54
N SER A 59 -10.75 -6.35 -11.51
CA SER A 59 -10.30 -4.97 -11.66
C SER A 59 -11.30 -4.01 -11.04
N TRP A 60 -10.82 -3.04 -10.24
CA TRP A 60 -11.66 -2.02 -9.61
C TRP A 60 -10.99 -0.66 -9.42
N LEU A 61 -9.65 -0.63 -9.49
CA LEU A 61 -8.91 0.63 -9.41
C LEU A 61 -9.01 1.41 -10.73
N PRO A 62 -8.76 2.73 -10.71
CA PRO A 62 -8.83 3.55 -11.92
C PRO A 62 -7.85 3.08 -13.00
N LEU A 63 -8.35 2.79 -14.20
CA LEU A 63 -7.54 2.35 -15.35
C LEU A 63 -6.61 3.45 -15.87
N SER A 64 -6.84 4.69 -15.50
CA SER A 64 -5.95 5.83 -15.81
C SER A 64 -4.70 5.85 -14.94
N HIS A 65 -4.68 5.11 -13.83
CA HIS A 65 -3.52 4.99 -12.96
C HIS A 65 -2.57 3.90 -13.47
N SER A 66 -1.26 4.18 -13.49
CA SER A 66 -0.23 3.27 -14.03
C SER A 66 -0.29 1.86 -13.43
N TYR A 67 -0.58 1.74 -12.15
CA TYR A 67 -0.65 0.47 -11.44
C TYR A 67 -1.74 -0.45 -12.01
N GLU A 68 -3.00 -0.04 -12.01
CA GLU A 68 -4.10 -0.85 -12.55
C GLU A 68 -3.95 -1.05 -14.05
N HIS A 69 -3.48 -0.02 -14.74
CA HIS A 69 -3.24 -0.07 -16.18
C HIS A 69 -2.24 -1.16 -16.57
N THR A 70 -1.13 -1.29 -15.85
CA THR A 70 -0.13 -2.34 -16.10
C THR A 70 -0.68 -3.72 -15.80
N LEU A 71 -1.53 -3.86 -14.78
CA LEU A 71 -2.22 -5.13 -14.53
C LEU A 71 -3.17 -5.53 -15.66
N GLN A 72 -3.79 -4.57 -16.38
CA GLN A 72 -4.56 -4.90 -17.59
C GLN A 72 -3.65 -5.53 -18.65
N PHE A 73 -2.49 -4.92 -18.93
CA PHE A 73 -1.54 -5.49 -19.89
C PHE A 73 -0.98 -6.83 -19.43
N TYR A 74 -0.66 -6.99 -18.17
CA TYR A 74 -0.24 -8.27 -17.61
C TYR A 74 -1.29 -9.37 -17.83
N ASN A 75 -2.56 -9.07 -17.56
CA ASN A 75 -3.63 -10.05 -17.74
C ASN A 75 -3.85 -10.39 -19.22
N LEU A 76 -3.75 -9.42 -20.12
CA LEU A 76 -3.78 -9.66 -21.57
C LEU A 76 -2.58 -10.49 -22.04
N TYR A 77 -1.37 -10.17 -21.55
CA TYR A 77 -0.14 -10.90 -21.86
C TYR A 77 -0.22 -12.36 -21.41
N SER A 78 -0.78 -12.60 -20.23
CA SER A 78 -0.90 -13.95 -19.63
C SER A 78 -2.14 -14.72 -20.08
N GLY A 79 -3.04 -14.13 -20.88
CA GLY A 79 -4.28 -14.78 -21.33
C GLY A 79 -5.33 -14.91 -20.21
N ASN A 80 -5.26 -14.10 -19.16
CA ASN A 80 -6.19 -14.16 -18.03
C ASN A 80 -7.53 -13.49 -18.37
N GLN A 81 -8.60 -13.90 -17.69
CA GLN A 81 -9.92 -13.27 -17.79
C GLN A 81 -10.01 -12.07 -16.83
N ILE A 82 -10.50 -10.93 -17.31
CA ILE A 82 -10.66 -9.70 -16.52
C ILE A 82 -12.13 -9.43 -16.30
N TYR A 83 -12.51 -9.26 -15.04
CA TYR A 83 -13.82 -8.78 -14.62
C TYR A 83 -13.67 -7.38 -14.00
N TYR A 84 -14.61 -6.50 -14.28
CA TYR A 84 -14.63 -5.14 -13.73
C TYR A 84 -15.68 -5.04 -12.64
N ALA A 85 -15.28 -4.57 -11.48
CA ALA A 85 -16.22 -4.33 -10.38
C ALA A 85 -17.18 -3.19 -10.72
N GLU A 86 -18.43 -3.29 -10.25
CA GLU A 86 -19.46 -2.29 -10.48
C GLU A 86 -19.19 -0.98 -9.73
N GLY A 87 -18.51 -1.06 -8.58
CA GLY A 87 -18.14 0.06 -7.73
C GLY A 87 -17.54 -0.41 -6.41
N LEU A 88 -17.01 0.54 -5.63
CA LEU A 88 -16.37 0.24 -4.34
C LEU A 88 -17.38 -0.30 -3.31
N ASP A 89 -18.61 0.18 -3.32
CA ASP A 89 -19.70 -0.25 -2.46
C ASP A 89 -20.10 -1.70 -2.70
N LYS A 90 -19.97 -2.19 -3.94
CA LYS A 90 -20.30 -3.56 -4.34
C LYS A 90 -19.09 -4.50 -4.41
N LEU A 91 -17.88 -4.01 -4.16
CA LEU A 91 -16.65 -4.77 -4.36
C LEU A 91 -16.65 -6.12 -3.62
N ILE A 92 -17.11 -6.16 -2.38
CA ILE A 92 -17.19 -7.42 -1.60
C ILE A 92 -18.23 -8.39 -2.19
N GLN A 93 -19.33 -7.88 -2.71
CA GLN A 93 -20.32 -8.70 -3.42
C GLN A 93 -19.71 -9.26 -4.70
N ASN A 94 -19.11 -8.42 -5.53
CA ASN A 94 -18.46 -8.83 -6.77
C ASN A 94 -17.32 -9.84 -6.53
N LEU A 95 -16.56 -9.73 -5.43
CA LEU A 95 -15.57 -10.75 -5.03
C LEU A 95 -16.21 -12.13 -4.81
N GLY A 96 -17.38 -12.17 -4.19
CA GLY A 96 -18.13 -13.41 -3.97
C GLY A 96 -18.70 -14.02 -5.27
N GLU A 97 -19.13 -13.17 -6.21
CA GLU A 97 -19.72 -13.57 -7.49
C GLU A 97 -18.65 -14.04 -8.49
N VAL A 98 -17.62 -13.21 -8.71
CA VAL A 98 -16.52 -13.48 -9.67
C VAL A 98 -15.60 -14.57 -9.14
N ARG A 99 -15.37 -14.62 -7.84
CA ARG A 99 -14.44 -15.55 -7.19
C ARG A 99 -13.05 -15.47 -7.82
N PRO A 100 -12.38 -14.31 -7.83
CA PRO A 100 -11.15 -14.12 -8.56
C PRO A 100 -9.97 -14.88 -7.93
N HIS A 101 -8.95 -15.14 -8.75
CA HIS A 101 -7.66 -15.64 -8.29
C HIS A 101 -6.72 -14.50 -7.88
N LEU A 102 -6.81 -13.37 -8.58
CA LEU A 102 -6.01 -12.18 -8.32
C LEU A 102 -6.90 -10.93 -8.29
N MET A 103 -6.49 -9.96 -7.47
CA MET A 103 -7.06 -8.62 -7.45
C MET A 103 -5.98 -7.61 -7.03
N SER A 104 -6.01 -6.43 -7.62
CA SER A 104 -5.26 -5.27 -7.12
C SER A 104 -5.91 -4.68 -5.87
N ALA A 105 -5.12 -4.10 -4.98
CA ALA A 105 -5.64 -3.32 -3.88
C ALA A 105 -4.64 -2.24 -3.42
N VAL A 106 -5.13 -1.28 -2.66
CA VAL A 106 -4.33 -0.23 -2.05
C VAL A 106 -4.40 -0.34 -0.52
N PRO A 107 -3.42 0.19 0.24
CA PRO A 107 -3.37 0.05 1.70
C PRO A 107 -4.66 0.44 2.40
N ARG A 108 -5.31 1.53 1.99
CA ARG A 108 -6.59 1.98 2.56
C ARG A 108 -7.70 0.93 2.46
N PHE A 109 -7.71 0.12 1.42
CA PHE A 109 -8.65 -1.01 1.31
C PHE A 109 -8.42 -2.03 2.42
N TYR A 110 -7.18 -2.40 2.69
CA TYR A 110 -6.83 -3.37 3.74
C TYR A 110 -7.14 -2.85 5.13
N GLU A 111 -6.86 -1.58 5.40
CA GLU A 111 -7.20 -0.92 6.67
C GLU A 111 -8.71 -0.97 6.92
N SER A 112 -9.50 -0.51 5.94
CA SER A 112 -10.97 -0.53 6.01
C SER A 112 -11.52 -1.95 6.14
N LEU A 113 -10.91 -2.91 5.45
CA LEU A 113 -11.29 -4.33 5.53
C LEU A 113 -11.06 -4.88 6.93
N LEU A 114 -9.87 -4.65 7.51
CA LEU A 114 -9.54 -5.11 8.86
C LEU A 114 -10.44 -4.47 9.91
N GLN A 115 -10.71 -3.15 9.79
CA GLN A 115 -11.64 -2.44 10.67
C GLN A 115 -13.06 -3.05 10.61
N LYS A 116 -13.59 -3.27 9.39
CA LYS A 116 -14.92 -3.88 9.20
C LYS A 116 -15.00 -5.29 9.80
N ILE A 117 -13.97 -6.11 9.58
CA ILE A 117 -13.88 -7.46 10.16
C ILE A 117 -13.85 -7.38 11.70
N SER A 118 -13.00 -6.51 12.25
CA SER A 118 -12.84 -6.31 13.70
C SER A 118 -14.14 -5.82 14.35
N LEU A 119 -14.81 -4.85 13.71
CA LEU A 119 -16.11 -4.34 14.19
C LEU A 119 -17.19 -5.42 14.16
N GLN A 120 -17.26 -6.23 13.10
CA GLN A 120 -18.19 -7.36 13.03
C GLN A 120 -17.88 -8.37 14.15
N MET A 121 -16.61 -8.69 14.38
CA MET A 121 -16.18 -9.60 15.42
C MET A 121 -16.45 -9.05 16.83
N SER A 122 -16.39 -7.73 17.03
CA SER A 122 -16.70 -7.11 18.34
C SER A 122 -18.14 -7.33 18.79
N LYS A 123 -19.07 -7.63 17.89
CA LYS A 123 -20.49 -7.93 18.16
C LYS A 123 -20.74 -9.43 18.40
N GLU A 124 -19.77 -10.28 18.15
CA GLU A 124 -19.87 -11.73 18.30
C GLU A 124 -19.67 -12.19 19.74
N ASN A 125 -20.03 -13.45 20.04
CA ASN A 125 -19.84 -14.03 21.36
C ASN A 125 -18.36 -14.21 21.73
N LYS A 126 -18.07 -14.38 23.04
CA LYS A 126 -16.72 -14.50 23.58
C LYS A 126 -15.89 -15.62 22.93
N PHE A 127 -16.54 -16.73 22.56
CA PHE A 127 -15.86 -17.87 21.94
C PHE A 127 -15.35 -17.54 20.53
N LYS A 128 -16.19 -16.92 19.68
CA LYS A 128 -15.79 -16.51 18.33
C LYS A 128 -14.71 -15.43 18.38
N LYS A 129 -14.83 -14.44 19.28
CA LYS A 129 -13.79 -13.43 19.52
C LYS A 129 -12.45 -14.08 19.87
N LYS A 130 -12.46 -15.05 20.75
CA LYS A 130 -11.25 -15.79 21.13
C LYS A 130 -10.64 -16.51 19.93
N LEU A 131 -11.42 -17.27 19.16
CA LEU A 131 -10.93 -17.97 17.96
C LEU A 131 -10.31 -16.98 16.94
N PHE A 132 -10.93 -15.84 16.75
CA PHE A 132 -10.43 -14.79 15.85
C PHE A 132 -9.07 -14.25 16.33
N ASN A 133 -8.96 -13.84 17.58
CA ASN A 133 -7.73 -13.31 18.16
C ASN A 133 -6.61 -14.37 18.20
N ASP A 134 -6.94 -15.61 18.55
CA ASP A 134 -5.98 -16.72 18.55
C ASP A 134 -5.48 -17.00 17.12
N THR A 135 -6.33 -16.82 16.08
CA THR A 135 -5.93 -16.99 14.69
C THR A 135 -4.91 -15.95 14.27
N ILE A 136 -5.10 -14.68 14.63
CA ILE A 136 -4.14 -13.61 14.36
C ILE A 136 -2.84 -13.87 15.11
N THR A 137 -2.91 -14.15 16.40
CA THR A 137 -1.74 -14.37 17.25
C THR A 137 -0.90 -15.56 16.78
N LEU A 138 -1.52 -16.71 16.51
CA LEU A 138 -0.79 -17.89 16.04
C LEU A 138 -0.30 -17.75 14.60
N GLY A 139 -1.07 -17.06 13.73
CA GLY A 139 -0.65 -16.76 12.37
C GLY A 139 0.58 -15.86 12.34
N ARG A 140 0.60 -14.81 13.17
CA ARG A 140 1.76 -13.92 13.35
C ARG A 140 3.00 -14.68 13.82
N LYS A 141 2.89 -15.48 14.88
CA LYS A 141 3.99 -16.32 15.40
C LYS A 141 4.56 -17.26 14.33
N LEU A 142 3.70 -17.87 13.54
CA LEU A 142 4.13 -18.74 12.44
C LEU A 142 4.89 -17.96 11.36
N TYR A 143 4.43 -16.78 11.04
CA TYR A 143 5.06 -15.91 10.06
C TYR A 143 6.44 -15.43 10.56
N GLU A 144 6.54 -15.05 11.82
CA GLU A 144 7.78 -14.60 12.49
C GLU A 144 8.72 -15.77 12.82
N PHE A 145 8.49 -16.97 12.26
CA PHE A 145 9.30 -18.18 12.43
C PHE A 145 9.44 -18.66 13.89
N GLU A 146 8.50 -18.32 14.76
CA GLU A 146 8.48 -18.87 16.11
C GLU A 146 8.18 -20.38 16.10
N LYS A 147 8.95 -21.15 16.88
CA LYS A 147 8.71 -22.59 17.02
C LYS A 147 7.44 -22.84 17.82
N LEU A 148 6.39 -23.26 17.14
CA LEU A 148 5.15 -23.65 17.79
C LEU A 148 5.25 -25.05 18.40
N SER A 149 4.66 -25.22 19.61
CA SER A 149 4.46 -26.53 20.21
C SER A 149 3.53 -27.41 19.34
N LEU A 150 3.59 -28.73 19.52
CA LEU A 150 2.71 -29.66 18.80
C LEU A 150 1.22 -29.35 19.04
N ARG A 151 0.86 -28.98 20.29
CA ARG A 151 -0.51 -28.54 20.64
C ARG A 151 -0.93 -27.27 19.88
N SER A 152 -0.04 -26.29 19.80
CA SER A 152 -0.30 -25.04 19.03
C SER A 152 -0.42 -25.29 17.53
N LYS A 153 0.39 -26.21 16.97
CA LYS A 153 0.28 -26.62 15.56
C LYS A 153 -1.07 -27.29 15.26
N PHE A 154 -1.51 -28.20 16.14
CA PHE A 154 -2.82 -28.83 16.01
C PHE A 154 -3.96 -27.81 16.12
N TYR A 155 -3.90 -26.93 17.12
CA TYR A 155 -4.89 -25.88 17.30
C TYR A 155 -4.94 -24.92 16.10
N ASN A 156 -3.79 -24.53 15.56
CA ASN A 156 -3.72 -23.70 14.36
C ASN A 156 -4.40 -24.37 13.14
N ARG A 157 -4.34 -25.70 13.02
CA ARG A 157 -5.07 -26.43 11.97
C ARG A 157 -6.59 -26.34 12.15
N ILE A 158 -7.07 -26.40 13.40
CA ILE A 158 -8.50 -26.16 13.71
C ILE A 158 -8.91 -24.73 13.33
N LEU A 159 -8.10 -23.73 13.69
CA LEU A 159 -8.34 -22.33 13.35
C LEU A 159 -8.35 -22.11 11.82
N SER A 160 -7.53 -22.82 11.08
CA SER A 160 -7.56 -22.76 9.61
C SER A 160 -8.90 -23.22 9.04
N PHE A 161 -9.49 -24.24 9.60
CA PHE A 161 -10.80 -24.73 9.17
C PHE A 161 -11.96 -23.84 9.65
N LEU A 162 -11.94 -23.43 10.92
CA LEU A 162 -13.05 -22.69 11.54
C LEU A 162 -13.07 -21.19 11.19
N VAL A 163 -11.89 -20.57 10.98
CA VAL A 163 -11.75 -19.12 10.78
C VAL A 163 -11.27 -18.83 9.38
N ARG A 164 -10.04 -19.24 8.99
CA ARG A 164 -9.43 -18.85 7.71
C ARG A 164 -10.25 -19.30 6.51
N LYS A 165 -10.75 -20.54 6.51
CA LYS A 165 -11.60 -21.04 5.42
C LYS A 165 -12.89 -20.23 5.26
N LYS A 166 -13.50 -19.81 6.39
CA LYS A 166 -14.73 -18.98 6.34
C LYS A 166 -14.45 -17.58 5.80
N ILE A 167 -13.32 -16.99 6.19
CA ILE A 167 -12.89 -15.70 5.67
C ILE A 167 -12.56 -15.83 4.18
N GLY A 168 -11.73 -16.80 3.79
CA GLY A 168 -11.38 -17.05 2.39
C GLY A 168 -12.60 -17.24 1.49
N ASN A 169 -13.64 -17.94 1.96
CA ASN A 169 -14.88 -18.13 1.20
C ASN A 169 -15.62 -16.82 0.92
N ARG A 170 -15.49 -15.78 1.75
CA ARG A 170 -16.04 -14.44 1.47
C ARG A 170 -15.31 -13.73 0.34
N PHE A 171 -14.07 -14.12 0.08
CA PHE A 171 -13.27 -13.68 -1.06
C PHE A 171 -13.35 -14.65 -2.25
N GLY A 172 -14.41 -15.47 -2.31
CA GLY A 172 -14.63 -16.42 -3.40
C GLY A 172 -13.96 -17.78 -3.23
N GLY A 173 -13.10 -17.97 -2.23
CA GLY A 173 -12.50 -19.26 -1.82
C GLY A 173 -11.35 -19.79 -2.67
N ARG A 174 -10.90 -19.04 -3.71
CA ARG A 174 -9.79 -19.42 -4.59
C ARG A 174 -8.78 -18.32 -4.85
N LEU A 175 -8.79 -17.29 -3.98
CA LEU A 175 -7.86 -16.17 -4.08
C LEU A 175 -6.42 -16.64 -3.87
N VAL A 176 -5.57 -16.42 -4.87
CA VAL A 176 -4.12 -16.68 -4.84
C VAL A 176 -3.39 -15.47 -4.28
N GLY A 177 -3.85 -14.25 -4.60
CA GLY A 177 -3.21 -13.05 -4.12
C GLY A 177 -4.02 -11.77 -4.26
N LEU A 178 -3.88 -10.91 -3.26
CA LEU A 178 -4.17 -9.49 -3.34
C LEU A 178 -2.85 -8.76 -3.50
N ILE A 179 -2.65 -8.10 -4.62
CA ILE A 179 -1.43 -7.33 -4.87
C ILE A 179 -1.63 -5.95 -4.26
N SER A 180 -0.74 -5.54 -3.36
CA SER A 180 -0.78 -4.24 -2.69
C SER A 180 0.21 -3.28 -3.33
N GLY A 181 -0.27 -2.15 -3.82
CA GLY A 181 0.57 -1.14 -4.44
C GLY A 181 0.09 0.28 -4.17
N GLY A 182 0.87 1.25 -4.63
CA GLY A 182 0.53 2.66 -4.59
C GLY A 182 0.89 3.41 -3.31
N ALA A 183 1.02 2.73 -2.16
CA ALA A 183 1.52 3.28 -0.90
C ALA A 183 2.04 2.15 0.00
N ALA A 184 2.73 2.49 1.09
CA ALA A 184 3.20 1.52 2.08
C ALA A 184 2.01 0.90 2.84
N LEU A 185 2.01 -0.43 2.98
CA LEU A 185 1.06 -1.15 3.81
C LEU A 185 1.59 -1.23 5.24
N ASN A 186 0.77 -0.86 6.21
CA ASN A 186 1.13 -1.04 7.62
C ASN A 186 1.36 -2.52 7.93
N TYR A 187 2.46 -2.83 8.61
CA TYR A 187 2.84 -4.19 8.96
C TYR A 187 1.75 -4.91 9.77
N ASP A 188 1.19 -4.25 10.80
CA ASP A 188 0.18 -4.87 11.67
C ASP A 188 -1.13 -5.16 10.94
N VAL A 189 -1.51 -4.32 9.97
CA VAL A 189 -2.63 -4.59 9.07
C VAL A 189 -2.33 -5.78 8.18
N GLY A 190 -1.18 -5.74 7.50
CA GLY A 190 -0.75 -6.80 6.58
C GLY A 190 -0.66 -8.16 7.27
N ILE A 191 0.05 -8.25 8.40
CA ILE A 191 0.24 -9.51 9.15
C ILE A 191 -1.07 -10.02 9.75
N SER A 192 -1.98 -9.13 10.18
CA SER A 192 -3.27 -9.53 10.71
C SER A 192 -4.14 -10.18 9.64
N LEU A 193 -4.26 -9.55 8.48
CA LEU A 193 -5.03 -10.09 7.35
C LEU A 193 -4.39 -11.37 6.79
N TYR A 194 -3.07 -11.41 6.66
CA TYR A 194 -2.33 -12.60 6.26
C TYR A 194 -2.57 -13.77 7.23
N SER A 195 -2.52 -13.49 8.54
CA SER A 195 -2.83 -14.47 9.59
C SER A 195 -4.25 -15.01 9.52
N LEU A 196 -5.19 -14.19 9.03
CA LEU A 196 -6.58 -14.57 8.77
C LEU A 196 -6.78 -15.35 7.46
N GLY A 197 -5.71 -15.60 6.71
CA GLY A 197 -5.73 -16.40 5.49
C GLY A 197 -5.99 -15.58 4.21
N ILE A 198 -5.79 -14.27 4.24
CA ILE A 198 -5.86 -13.41 3.06
C ILE A 198 -4.43 -13.22 2.53
N PRO A 199 -4.10 -13.77 1.35
CA PRO A 199 -2.76 -13.64 0.80
C PRO A 199 -2.54 -12.21 0.27
N ILE A 200 -1.56 -11.50 0.84
CA ILE A 200 -1.22 -10.12 0.46
C ILE A 200 0.22 -10.08 0.01
N TYR A 201 0.46 -9.49 -1.17
CA TYR A 201 1.78 -9.30 -1.75
C TYR A 201 2.01 -7.84 -2.05
N GLN A 202 2.91 -7.22 -1.31
CA GLN A 202 3.24 -5.82 -1.45
C GLN A 202 4.21 -5.63 -2.62
N GLY A 203 3.94 -4.64 -3.50
CA GLY A 203 4.82 -4.21 -4.56
C GLY A 203 5.14 -2.73 -4.46
N TYR A 204 6.26 -2.34 -5.06
CA TYR A 204 6.77 -0.99 -5.09
C TYR A 204 7.10 -0.54 -6.51
N GLY A 205 6.88 0.74 -6.73
CA GLY A 205 7.26 1.46 -7.91
C GLY A 205 6.44 2.72 -8.09
N GLN A 206 6.66 3.38 -9.20
CA GLN A 206 6.03 4.65 -9.54
C GLN A 206 5.76 4.72 -11.05
N THR A 207 4.93 5.66 -11.49
CA THR A 207 4.59 5.78 -12.91
C THR A 207 5.83 5.87 -13.78
N GLU A 208 6.86 6.57 -13.32
CA GLU A 208 8.15 6.78 -13.97
C GLU A 208 8.99 5.50 -14.12
N SER A 209 8.62 4.42 -13.44
CA SER A 209 9.31 3.11 -13.51
C SER A 209 8.47 2.00 -14.13
N GLY A 210 7.40 2.33 -14.84
CA GLY A 210 6.65 1.48 -15.72
C GLY A 210 5.52 0.56 -15.24
N PRO A 211 4.99 0.49 -14.00
CA PRO A 211 5.40 1.16 -12.77
C PRO A 211 6.21 0.29 -11.81
N VAL A 212 6.35 -1.03 -12.01
CA VAL A 212 6.83 -1.97 -10.99
C VAL A 212 8.35 -2.06 -10.97
N ILE A 213 8.93 -1.88 -9.79
CA ILE A 213 10.35 -2.07 -9.50
C ILE A 213 10.57 -3.39 -8.75
N SER A 214 9.75 -3.65 -7.73
CA SER A 214 9.84 -4.85 -6.89
C SER A 214 8.46 -5.32 -6.45
N VAL A 215 8.33 -6.60 -6.10
CA VAL A 215 7.09 -7.18 -5.61
C VAL A 215 7.33 -8.44 -4.77
N ASN A 216 6.55 -8.61 -3.72
CA ASN A 216 6.40 -9.86 -3.00
C ASN A 216 5.53 -10.85 -3.79
N TYR A 217 5.75 -12.15 -3.63
CA TYR A 217 4.97 -13.20 -4.28
C TYR A 217 4.92 -14.47 -3.42
N PRO A 218 4.04 -15.45 -3.70
CA PRO A 218 3.71 -16.54 -2.78
C PRO A 218 4.90 -17.26 -2.14
N LYS A 219 5.96 -17.52 -2.90
CA LYS A 219 7.17 -18.23 -2.40
C LYS A 219 8.15 -17.34 -1.67
N ASN A 220 8.07 -16.03 -1.88
CA ASN A 220 9.01 -15.03 -1.38
C ASN A 220 8.24 -13.81 -0.87
N ASN A 221 7.49 -13.97 0.22
CA ASN A 221 6.69 -12.92 0.82
C ASN A 221 7.24 -12.48 2.17
N LYS A 222 7.68 -11.23 2.26
CA LYS A 222 8.00 -10.55 3.51
C LYS A 222 7.14 -9.30 3.62
N ILE A 223 6.14 -9.33 4.50
CA ILE A 223 5.09 -8.30 4.64
C ILE A 223 5.65 -6.92 5.01
N ASP A 224 6.78 -6.88 5.71
CA ASP A 224 7.52 -5.68 6.09
C ASP A 224 8.42 -5.11 4.98
N THR A 225 8.40 -5.71 3.80
CA THR A 225 9.17 -5.30 2.63
C THR A 225 8.28 -5.08 1.41
N VAL A 226 8.85 -4.49 0.37
CA VAL A 226 8.19 -4.37 -0.93
C VAL A 226 8.64 -5.45 -1.93
N GLY A 227 9.27 -6.51 -1.43
CA GLY A 227 9.66 -7.67 -2.21
C GLY A 227 11.03 -7.56 -2.85
N ARG A 228 11.31 -8.53 -3.72
CA ARG A 228 12.52 -8.57 -4.55
C ARG A 228 12.29 -7.81 -5.85
N LEU A 229 13.39 -7.38 -6.46
CA LEU A 229 13.35 -6.69 -7.74
C LEU A 229 12.71 -7.56 -8.83
N LEU A 230 12.02 -6.91 -9.75
CA LEU A 230 11.63 -7.56 -10.99
C LEU A 230 12.87 -7.98 -11.77
N PRO A 231 12.81 -9.12 -12.50
CA PRO A 231 13.89 -9.51 -13.42
C PRO A 231 14.30 -8.36 -14.34
N ASN A 232 15.60 -8.24 -14.61
CA ASN A 232 16.19 -7.20 -15.48
C ASN A 232 15.92 -5.75 -15.02
N THR A 233 15.69 -5.52 -13.74
CA THR A 233 15.60 -4.20 -13.11
C THR A 233 16.80 -4.01 -12.18
N ASP A 234 17.59 -2.97 -12.41
CA ASP A 234 18.72 -2.61 -11.57
C ASP A 234 18.30 -1.54 -10.55
N VAL A 235 18.69 -1.74 -9.29
CA VAL A 235 18.47 -0.78 -8.21
C VAL A 235 19.76 -0.58 -7.44
N LYS A 236 20.07 0.66 -7.12
CA LYS A 236 21.11 1.01 -6.15
C LYS A 236 20.61 2.05 -5.17
N ILE A 237 21.21 2.09 -4.00
CA ILE A 237 20.95 3.10 -2.98
C ILE A 237 22.04 4.15 -3.06
N SER A 238 21.67 5.44 -3.12
CA SER A 238 22.65 6.53 -3.10
C SER A 238 23.23 6.74 -1.71
N ASP A 239 24.25 7.60 -1.59
CA ASP A 239 24.85 7.92 -0.29
C ASP A 239 23.86 8.60 0.66
N GLU A 240 22.85 9.29 0.12
CA GLU A 240 21.75 9.90 0.87
C GLU A 240 20.60 8.92 1.18
N GLY A 241 20.72 7.66 0.77
CA GLY A 241 19.73 6.63 0.97
C GLY A 241 18.63 6.60 -0.10
N GLU A 242 18.69 7.43 -1.15
CA GLU A 242 17.69 7.44 -2.22
C GLU A 242 17.79 6.18 -3.09
N ILE A 243 16.63 5.61 -3.40
CA ILE A 243 16.51 4.49 -4.34
C ILE A 243 16.64 5.03 -5.76
N LEU A 244 17.65 4.52 -6.48
CA LEU A 244 17.92 4.83 -7.87
C LEU A 244 17.65 3.60 -8.72
N VAL A 245 16.94 3.77 -9.83
CA VAL A 245 16.47 2.66 -10.69
C VAL A 245 16.98 2.82 -12.11
N LYS A 246 17.38 1.71 -12.72
CA LYS A 246 17.78 1.62 -14.12
C LYS A 246 17.20 0.33 -14.71
N GLY A 247 16.68 0.41 -15.93
CA GLY A 247 16.12 -0.73 -16.66
C GLY A 247 15.21 -0.30 -17.78
N GLU A 248 14.74 -1.26 -18.56
CA GLU A 248 13.79 -1.02 -19.66
C GLU A 248 12.41 -0.54 -19.16
N ASN A 249 12.10 -0.81 -17.90
CA ASN A 249 10.89 -0.34 -17.22
C ASN A 249 10.88 1.20 -17.01
N VAL A 250 12.04 1.88 -17.05
CA VAL A 250 12.14 3.31 -16.77
C VAL A 250 11.57 4.14 -17.92
N MET A 251 10.91 5.25 -17.59
CA MET A 251 10.31 6.18 -18.55
C MET A 251 11.32 6.80 -19.51
N ASN A 252 10.85 7.24 -20.68
CA ASN A 252 11.65 8.03 -21.62
C ASN A 252 11.79 9.51 -21.18
N GLY A 253 11.00 9.95 -20.19
CA GLY A 253 10.99 11.30 -19.64
C GLY A 253 9.58 11.87 -19.50
N TYR A 254 9.51 13.16 -19.18
CA TYR A 254 8.25 13.90 -19.07
C TYR A 254 7.91 14.61 -20.38
N PHE A 255 6.66 14.49 -20.79
CA PHE A 255 6.16 15.08 -22.03
C PHE A 255 6.23 16.60 -21.99
N LYS A 256 6.95 17.20 -22.97
CA LYS A 256 7.18 18.64 -23.10
C LYS A 256 7.80 19.32 -21.87
N ASP A 257 8.53 18.56 -21.05
CA ASP A 257 9.19 19.07 -19.85
C ASP A 257 10.63 18.51 -19.77
N PRO A 258 11.55 19.01 -20.59
CA PRO A 258 12.94 18.54 -20.62
C PRO A 258 13.69 18.83 -19.31
N ASP A 259 13.41 19.96 -18.67
CA ASP A 259 14.08 20.33 -17.42
C ASP A 259 13.70 19.37 -16.27
N ALA A 260 12.40 19.05 -16.13
CA ALA A 260 11.97 18.06 -15.18
C ALA A 260 12.53 16.66 -15.52
N THR A 261 12.67 16.33 -16.81
CA THR A 261 13.28 15.08 -17.24
C THR A 261 14.75 15.00 -16.82
N ILE A 262 15.56 16.02 -17.11
CA ILE A 262 16.97 16.08 -16.69
C ILE A 262 17.08 15.96 -15.16
N ASN A 263 16.24 16.68 -14.43
CA ASN A 263 16.25 16.67 -12.97
C ASN A 263 15.81 15.32 -12.34
N ALA A 264 15.04 14.51 -13.07
CA ALA A 264 14.60 13.19 -12.63
C ALA A 264 15.69 12.13 -12.69
N PHE A 265 16.80 12.38 -13.38
CA PHE A 265 17.87 11.41 -13.55
C PHE A 265 19.19 11.85 -12.89
N SER A 266 19.98 10.86 -12.52
CA SER A 266 21.40 10.98 -12.17
C SER A 266 22.19 10.07 -13.12
N GLY A 267 22.69 10.64 -14.23
CA GLY A 267 23.18 9.88 -15.36
C GLY A 267 22.08 9.01 -15.96
N GLU A 268 22.26 7.69 -15.98
CA GLU A 268 21.25 6.74 -16.51
C GLU A 268 20.27 6.24 -15.43
N TRP A 269 20.37 6.74 -14.20
CA TRP A 269 19.58 6.27 -13.06
C TRP A 269 18.41 7.22 -12.78
N LEU A 270 17.20 6.69 -12.81
CA LEU A 270 16.02 7.40 -12.36
C LEU A 270 16.08 7.59 -10.84
N LYS A 271 15.94 8.81 -10.38
CA LYS A 271 15.76 9.18 -8.98
C LYS A 271 14.31 8.97 -8.58
N THR A 272 14.06 8.08 -7.63
CA THR A 272 12.67 7.77 -7.23
C THR A 272 12.09 8.79 -6.26
N GLY A 273 12.94 9.50 -5.52
CA GLY A 273 12.55 10.35 -4.40
C GLY A 273 12.11 9.56 -3.16
N ASP A 274 12.25 8.24 -3.18
CA ASP A 274 11.96 7.36 -2.05
C ASP A 274 13.29 6.88 -1.43
N VAL A 275 13.32 6.75 -0.10
CA VAL A 275 14.47 6.28 0.67
C VAL A 275 14.26 4.82 1.03
N GLY A 276 15.30 4.01 0.92
CA GLY A 276 15.20 2.59 1.24
C GLY A 276 16.52 1.88 1.39
N VAL A 277 16.44 0.61 1.77
CA VAL A 277 17.58 -0.27 1.97
C VAL A 277 17.25 -1.68 1.47
N PHE A 278 18.26 -2.46 1.17
CA PHE A 278 18.11 -3.91 1.01
C PHE A 278 18.31 -4.59 2.36
N ASP A 279 17.44 -5.55 2.68
CA ASP A 279 17.67 -6.42 3.81
C ASP A 279 18.72 -7.50 3.49
N LYS A 280 19.10 -8.30 4.49
CA LYS A 280 20.11 -9.38 4.34
C LYS A 280 19.73 -10.49 3.34
N ASP A 281 18.49 -10.56 2.90
CA ASP A 281 17.97 -11.57 1.99
C ASP A 281 17.59 -10.95 0.62
N ASP A 282 18.11 -9.74 0.32
CA ASP A 282 17.91 -8.96 -0.92
C ASP A 282 16.45 -8.52 -1.17
N TYR A 283 15.69 -8.28 -0.09
CA TYR A 283 14.39 -7.64 -0.19
C TYR A 283 14.52 -6.13 -0.06
N LEU A 284 13.84 -5.40 -0.92
CA LEU A 284 13.80 -3.94 -0.84
C LEU A 284 12.82 -3.50 0.27
N VAL A 285 13.30 -2.63 1.14
CA VAL A 285 12.52 -2.01 2.22
C VAL A 285 12.47 -0.52 1.98
N ILE A 286 11.27 0.04 1.85
CA ILE A 286 11.06 1.48 1.78
C ILE A 286 10.98 2.01 3.21
N THR A 287 11.84 2.95 3.53
CA THR A 287 11.86 3.55 4.87
C THR A 287 11.13 4.87 4.92
N ASP A 288 11.20 5.66 3.82
CA ASP A 288 10.60 6.99 3.79
C ASP A 288 10.42 7.52 2.36
N ARG A 289 9.90 8.76 2.28
CA ARG A 289 9.89 9.55 1.05
C ARG A 289 10.59 10.87 1.28
N MET A 290 11.63 11.20 0.51
CA MET A 290 12.46 12.38 0.73
C MET A 290 11.67 13.68 0.89
N LYS A 291 10.61 13.87 0.11
CA LYS A 291 9.77 15.08 0.14
C LYS A 291 8.74 15.12 1.27
N ASP A 292 8.44 13.97 1.86
CA ASP A 292 7.41 13.86 2.91
C ASP A 292 8.05 13.78 4.31
N ILE A 293 9.37 13.62 4.40
CA ILE A 293 10.11 13.63 5.66
C ILE A 293 9.91 14.99 6.34
N ILE A 294 9.44 14.96 7.56
CA ILE A 294 9.40 16.12 8.44
C ILE A 294 10.78 16.31 9.05
N VAL A 295 11.40 17.46 8.84
CA VAL A 295 12.63 17.83 9.51
C VAL A 295 12.27 18.79 10.65
N ASN A 296 12.30 18.30 11.88
CA ASN A 296 11.95 19.15 13.04
C ASN A 296 13.02 20.22 13.29
N SER A 297 12.75 21.15 14.19
CA SER A 297 13.68 22.24 14.56
C SER A 297 15.00 21.74 15.17
N GLY A 298 15.08 20.47 15.57
CA GLY A 298 16.30 19.81 16.04
C GLY A 298 17.14 19.19 14.93
N GLY A 299 16.64 19.14 13.68
CA GLY A 299 17.28 18.50 12.55
C GLY A 299 17.01 17.00 12.45
N ASP A 300 16.09 16.44 13.26
CA ASP A 300 15.72 15.03 13.18
C ASP A 300 14.76 14.79 12.01
N ASN A 301 15.01 13.72 11.26
CA ASN A 301 14.13 13.23 10.20
C ASN A 301 13.04 12.35 10.78
N ILE A 302 11.78 12.71 10.55
CA ILE A 302 10.61 12.01 11.07
C ILE A 302 9.71 11.58 9.92
N SER A 303 9.34 10.31 9.88
CA SER A 303 8.38 9.76 8.92
C SER A 303 6.94 10.06 9.36
N PRO A 304 6.22 10.97 8.71
CA PRO A 304 4.83 11.24 9.06
C PRO A 304 3.92 10.05 8.72
N THR A 305 4.20 9.35 7.63
CA THR A 305 3.38 8.21 7.17
C THR A 305 3.30 7.10 8.22
N LYS A 306 4.43 6.79 8.90
CA LYS A 306 4.46 5.82 10.00
C LYS A 306 3.47 6.21 11.11
N ILE A 307 3.53 7.47 11.53
CA ILE A 307 2.72 7.98 12.64
C ILE A 307 1.25 8.05 12.25
N GLU A 308 0.94 8.56 11.06
CA GLU A 308 -0.42 8.66 10.53
C GLU A 308 -1.08 7.29 10.42
N THR A 309 -0.33 6.29 9.96
CA THR A 309 -0.84 4.93 9.90
C THR A 309 -1.17 4.38 11.29
N MET A 310 -0.33 4.64 12.28
CA MET A 310 -0.60 4.23 13.67
C MET A 310 -1.82 4.96 14.25
N LEU A 311 -2.01 6.22 13.92
CA LEU A 311 -3.20 6.99 14.32
C LEU A 311 -4.49 6.41 13.72
N VAL A 312 -4.49 6.11 12.43
CA VAL A 312 -5.65 5.54 11.72
C VAL A 312 -5.98 4.12 12.18
N MET A 313 -5.06 3.39 12.80
CA MET A 313 -5.35 2.10 13.44
C MET A 313 -6.23 2.21 14.69
N GLU A 314 -6.32 3.38 15.30
CA GLU A 314 -7.26 3.65 16.40
C GLU A 314 -8.68 3.77 15.85
N PRO A 315 -9.65 2.96 16.30
CA PRO A 315 -10.99 2.89 15.70
C PRO A 315 -11.74 4.22 15.62
N VAL A 316 -11.41 5.16 16.50
CA VAL A 316 -12.04 6.48 16.56
C VAL A 316 -11.47 7.46 15.53
N ILE A 317 -10.34 7.15 14.89
CA ILE A 317 -9.67 8.01 13.91
C ILE A 317 -9.90 7.45 12.51
N ASN A 318 -10.67 8.19 11.70
CA ASN A 318 -10.93 7.84 10.30
C ASN A 318 -9.76 8.23 9.39
N GLN A 319 -9.25 9.47 9.57
CA GLN A 319 -8.12 9.98 8.80
C GLN A 319 -7.22 10.82 9.71
N ALA A 320 -5.93 10.83 9.42
CA ALA A 320 -4.97 11.66 10.15
C ALA A 320 -3.90 12.19 9.19
N MET A 321 -3.44 13.40 9.44
CA MET A 321 -2.26 13.99 8.81
C MET A 321 -1.39 14.61 9.90
N VAL A 322 -0.08 14.33 9.86
CA VAL A 322 0.89 14.86 10.83
C VAL A 322 1.70 15.97 10.20
N TYR A 323 1.86 17.06 10.94
CA TYR A 323 2.66 18.24 10.59
C TYR A 323 3.68 18.53 11.68
N GLY A 324 4.78 19.17 11.31
CA GLY A 324 5.84 19.52 12.27
C GLY A 324 7.16 19.94 11.61
N ASP A 325 7.14 20.23 10.29
CA ASP A 325 8.34 20.65 9.58
C ASP A 325 8.83 21.99 10.11
N GLY A 326 10.11 22.04 10.53
CA GLY A 326 10.69 23.21 11.23
C GLY A 326 10.20 23.40 12.66
N GLU A 327 9.22 22.64 13.14
CA GLU A 327 8.62 22.80 14.45
C GLU A 327 9.31 21.98 15.55
N LYS A 328 9.08 22.36 16.81
CA LYS A 328 9.65 21.63 17.97
C LYS A 328 8.96 20.31 18.27
N TYR A 329 7.75 20.12 17.79
CA TYR A 329 6.94 18.93 18.03
C TYR A 329 5.93 18.72 16.91
N LEU A 330 5.42 17.50 16.85
CA LEU A 330 4.43 17.13 15.86
C LEU A 330 3.01 17.47 16.32
N VAL A 331 2.21 17.93 15.37
CA VAL A 331 0.77 18.19 15.52
C VAL A 331 0.02 17.30 14.54
N ALA A 332 -1.13 16.74 14.95
CA ALA A 332 -1.99 15.93 14.07
C ALA A 332 -3.28 16.67 13.72
N ILE A 333 -3.67 16.60 12.45
CA ILE A 333 -5.02 16.96 11.98
C ILE A 333 -5.80 15.65 11.88
N ILE A 334 -6.89 15.53 12.66
CA ILE A 334 -7.62 14.28 12.85
C ILE A 334 -9.06 14.41 12.38
N VAL A 335 -9.49 13.52 11.51
CA VAL A 335 -10.89 13.29 11.18
C VAL A 335 -11.41 12.12 12.01
N ILE A 336 -12.48 12.33 12.76
CA ILE A 336 -13.05 11.31 13.65
C ILE A 336 -14.02 10.40 12.89
N ASP A 337 -14.00 9.11 13.19
CA ASP A 337 -15.08 8.21 12.81
C ASP A 337 -16.30 8.43 13.74
N LYS A 338 -17.30 9.12 13.22
CA LYS A 338 -18.53 9.49 13.96
C LYS A 338 -19.31 8.28 14.50
N SER A 339 -19.09 7.07 13.96
CA SER A 339 -19.74 5.85 14.45
C SER A 339 -19.25 5.40 15.83
N PHE A 340 -18.06 5.86 16.25
CA PHE A 340 -17.45 5.54 17.55
C PHE A 340 -17.67 6.62 18.60
N VAL A 341 -18.22 7.78 18.24
CA VAL A 341 -18.46 8.89 19.15
C VAL A 341 -19.92 8.85 19.61
N ASN A 342 -20.15 8.54 20.89
CA ASN A 342 -21.46 8.62 21.51
C ASN A 342 -21.68 9.99 22.15
N GLU A 343 -22.93 10.49 22.20
CA GLU A 343 -23.31 11.75 22.83
C GLU A 343 -22.85 11.89 24.31
N MET A 344 -22.51 10.79 24.96
CA MET A 344 -22.12 10.74 26.38
C MET A 344 -20.60 10.92 26.63
N GLN A 345 -19.72 10.89 25.62
CA GLN A 345 -18.29 11.07 25.81
C GLN A 345 -17.77 12.19 24.90
N PRO A 346 -17.10 13.22 25.46
CA PRO A 346 -16.49 14.27 24.64
C PRO A 346 -15.46 13.66 23.68
N SER A 347 -15.56 13.97 22.39
CA SER A 347 -14.64 13.53 21.33
C SER A 347 -13.18 13.70 21.72
N LYS A 348 -12.84 14.79 22.41
CA LYS A 348 -11.50 15.10 22.88
C LYS A 348 -10.94 14.03 23.81
N LYS A 349 -11.71 13.53 24.79
CA LYS A 349 -11.21 12.52 25.75
C LYS A 349 -10.88 11.19 25.05
N ILE A 350 -11.69 10.78 24.07
CA ILE A 350 -11.46 9.54 23.33
C ILE A 350 -10.20 9.65 22.46
N ILE A 351 -10.00 10.81 21.82
CA ILE A 351 -8.77 11.08 21.05
C ILE A 351 -7.54 11.16 21.94
N ASP A 352 -7.62 11.79 23.12
CA ASP A 352 -6.51 11.84 24.09
C ASP A 352 -6.07 10.42 24.50
N GLU A 353 -7.01 9.50 24.70
CA GLU A 353 -6.72 8.09 25.03
C GLU A 353 -6.11 7.34 23.84
N ALA A 354 -6.59 7.58 22.62
CA ALA A 354 -6.02 7.02 21.40
C ALA A 354 -4.58 7.52 21.19
N LEU A 355 -4.35 8.82 21.28
CA LEU A 355 -3.02 9.41 21.18
C LEU A 355 -2.05 8.91 22.24
N LYS A 356 -2.50 8.68 23.46
CA LYS A 356 -1.64 8.07 24.51
C LYS A 356 -1.18 6.68 24.12
N ARG A 357 -2.06 5.84 23.55
CA ARG A 357 -1.69 4.50 23.08
C ARG A 357 -0.69 4.55 21.94
N VAL A 358 -0.91 5.41 20.95
CA VAL A 358 0.01 5.60 19.82
C VAL A 358 1.35 6.15 20.30
N ASN A 359 1.35 7.22 21.08
CA ASN A 359 2.57 7.84 21.59
C ASN A 359 3.41 6.92 22.51
N HIS A 360 2.80 5.92 23.13
CA HIS A 360 3.54 4.91 23.91
C HIS A 360 4.44 4.04 23.04
N GLN A 361 4.10 3.87 21.77
CA GLN A 361 4.83 3.04 20.80
C GLN A 361 5.84 3.86 19.96
N LEU A 362 5.83 5.18 20.10
CA LEU A 362 6.67 6.10 19.35
C LEU A 362 7.89 6.56 20.15
N SER A 363 9.00 6.83 19.44
CA SER A 363 10.18 7.47 20.01
C SER A 363 9.85 8.89 20.50
N ALA A 364 10.73 9.48 21.30
CA ALA A 364 10.48 10.80 21.90
C ALA A 364 10.23 11.90 20.86
N ILE A 365 10.94 11.86 19.73
CA ILE A 365 10.84 12.83 18.63
C ILE A 365 9.60 12.62 17.74
N GLU A 366 9.10 11.41 17.66
CA GLU A 366 7.93 11.03 16.85
C GLU A 366 6.59 11.31 17.56
N LYS A 367 6.60 11.63 18.85
CA LYS A 367 5.37 11.82 19.63
C LYS A 367 4.57 13.03 19.16
N VAL A 368 3.31 12.79 18.85
CA VAL A 368 2.32 13.84 18.58
C VAL A 368 1.97 14.52 19.89
N LYS A 369 2.25 15.83 20.00
CA LYS A 369 2.07 16.61 21.23
C LYS A 369 0.76 17.38 21.26
N ASN A 370 0.24 17.76 20.11
CA ASN A 370 -1.01 18.48 19.95
C ASN A 370 -1.81 17.94 18.77
N TYR A 371 -3.08 18.27 18.69
CA TYR A 371 -3.94 17.90 17.57
C TYR A 371 -5.11 18.86 17.41
N ILE A 372 -5.64 18.93 16.22
CA ILE A 372 -6.93 19.54 15.92
C ILE A 372 -7.88 18.46 15.39
N ILE A 373 -9.16 18.58 15.73
CA ILE A 373 -10.22 17.73 15.21
C ILE A 373 -10.94 18.51 14.13
N VAL A 374 -11.07 17.90 12.95
CA VAL A 374 -11.78 18.48 11.82
C VAL A 374 -12.97 17.63 11.45
N ASP A 375 -14.09 18.25 11.10
CA ASP A 375 -15.35 17.58 10.79
C ASP A 375 -15.43 17.10 9.33
N GLU A 376 -14.66 17.73 8.45
CA GLU A 376 -14.65 17.45 7.04
C GLU A 376 -13.63 16.35 6.73
N GLU A 377 -14.09 15.31 6.07
CA GLU A 377 -13.20 14.25 5.57
C GLU A 377 -12.34 14.76 4.42
N PHE A 378 -11.11 14.22 4.32
CA PHE A 378 -10.27 14.44 3.16
C PHE A 378 -10.81 13.59 2.02
N THR A 379 -11.19 14.20 0.91
CA THR A 379 -11.78 13.52 -0.25
C THR A 379 -11.15 13.99 -1.55
N VAL A 380 -11.51 13.32 -2.65
CA VAL A 380 -11.09 13.73 -3.99
C VAL A 380 -11.86 14.99 -4.42
N GLU A 381 -13.13 15.10 -4.02
CA GLU A 381 -14.04 16.19 -4.36
C GLU A 381 -13.59 17.51 -3.77
N ASN A 382 -13.05 17.52 -2.54
CA ASN A 382 -12.48 18.70 -1.91
C ASN A 382 -10.98 18.89 -2.17
N GLU A 383 -10.44 18.12 -3.11
CA GLU A 383 -9.04 18.15 -3.55
C GLU A 383 -8.00 17.81 -2.46
N MET A 384 -8.40 17.42 -1.25
CA MET A 384 -7.47 17.02 -0.20
C MET A 384 -6.91 15.61 -0.37
N MET A 385 -7.49 14.81 -1.28
CA MET A 385 -6.97 13.50 -1.68
C MET A 385 -6.75 13.39 -3.18
N THR A 386 -5.86 12.47 -3.55
CA THR A 386 -5.73 12.02 -4.93
C THR A 386 -6.78 10.93 -5.23
N PRO A 387 -7.10 10.65 -6.53
CA PRO A 387 -7.95 9.50 -6.89
C PRO A 387 -7.42 8.15 -6.39
N SER A 388 -6.13 8.03 -6.09
CA SER A 388 -5.51 6.86 -5.46
C SER A 388 -5.53 6.91 -3.92
N MET A 389 -6.36 7.77 -3.32
CA MET A 389 -6.58 7.91 -1.87
C MET A 389 -5.35 8.37 -1.06
N LYS A 390 -4.40 9.10 -1.68
CA LYS A 390 -3.28 9.72 -0.97
C LYS A 390 -3.64 11.14 -0.54
N ILE A 391 -3.30 11.50 0.69
CA ILE A 391 -3.51 12.85 1.23
C ILE A 391 -2.59 13.84 0.50
N LYS A 392 -3.16 14.92 0.00
CA LYS A 392 -2.42 16.07 -0.54
C LYS A 392 -2.10 17.02 0.62
N ARG A 393 -0.96 16.79 1.30
CA ARG A 393 -0.55 17.52 2.51
C ARG A 393 -0.67 19.03 2.37
N TYR A 394 -0.19 19.58 1.25
CA TYR A 394 -0.23 21.02 1.01
C TYR A 394 -1.67 21.58 0.98
N LYS A 395 -2.65 20.81 0.46
CA LYS A 395 -4.06 21.23 0.43
C LYS A 395 -4.70 21.20 1.82
N VAL A 396 -4.35 20.21 2.62
CA VAL A 396 -4.84 20.12 4.01
C VAL A 396 -4.24 21.24 4.83
N LEU A 397 -2.93 21.51 4.68
CA LEU A 397 -2.25 22.64 5.35
C LEU A 397 -2.83 23.99 4.93
N GLU A 398 -3.00 24.24 3.62
CA GLU A 398 -3.59 25.49 3.11
C GLU A 398 -4.91 25.83 3.82
N LYS A 399 -5.69 24.80 4.21
CA LYS A 399 -6.97 24.99 4.86
C LYS A 399 -6.89 25.13 6.38
N TYR A 400 -5.98 24.41 7.04
CA TYR A 400 -5.97 24.25 8.50
C TYR A 400 -4.71 24.81 9.18
N GLU A 401 -3.75 25.38 8.43
CA GLU A 401 -2.51 25.94 9.00
C GLU A 401 -2.78 27.01 10.06
N GLY A 402 -3.85 27.81 9.88
CA GLY A 402 -4.24 28.82 10.86
C GLY A 402 -4.79 28.29 12.19
N ASP A 403 -5.10 26.99 12.26
CA ASP A 403 -5.63 26.31 13.45
C ASP A 403 -4.57 25.47 14.17
N LEU A 404 -3.37 25.31 13.58
CA LEU A 404 -2.24 24.56 14.12
C LEU A 404 -1.38 25.41 15.04
#